data_1672f23e1a917a72329798a2208005b8
#
_entry.id   1672f23e1a917a72329798a2208005b8
#
_cell.length_a   1.000
_cell.length_b   1.000
_cell.length_c   1.000
_cell.angle_alpha   90.00
_cell.angle_beta   90.00
_cell.angle_gamma   90.00
#
_symmetry.space_group_name_H-M   'P 1'
#
loop_
_entity.id
_entity.type
_entity.pdbx_description
1 polymer ?
#
loop_
_entity_poly.entity_id
_entity_poly.type
_entity_poly.pdbx_seq_one_letter_code
_entity_poly.pdbx_strand_id
1 'polypeptide(L)' 'MGRGSVYPNVHYLNRQAAREKLAAKQALTEAARLRHLALAEHYERRAEAVRGTAQA' A
#
# COMPACT_ATOMS: atom_id res chain seq x y z
N MET A 1 -22.90 -7.55 -7.78
CA MET A 1 -22.58 -7.53 -7.80
C MET A 1 -21.56 -7.31 -7.85
N GLY A 2 -21.00 -7.28 -7.82
CA GLY A 2 -20.33 -7.22 -8.01
C GLY A 2 -19.45 -7.33 -7.81
N ARG A 3 -19.05 -7.47 -7.83
CA ARG A 3 -18.33 -7.55 -7.66
C ARG A 3 -17.38 -7.40 -7.59
N GLY A 4 -17.67 -7.70 -7.45
CA GLY A 4 -16.47 -7.33 -6.87
C GLY A 4 -15.32 -7.36 -7.80
N SER A 5 -14.52 -6.34 -7.64
CA SER A 5 -13.36 -6.22 -8.45
C SER A 5 -12.31 -7.25 -8.07
N VAL A 6 -11.70 -7.89 -9.06
CA VAL A 6 -10.57 -8.78 -8.80
C VAL A 6 -9.27 -8.02 -8.82
N TYR A 7 -9.31 -6.74 -9.14
CA TYR A 7 -8.11 -5.93 -9.23
C TYR A 7 -7.85 -5.19 -7.95
N PRO A 8 -6.59 -4.96 -7.61
CA PRO A 8 -6.30 -4.12 -6.46
C PRO A 8 -6.87 -2.74 -6.70
N ASN A 9 -7.57 -2.28 -5.72
CA ASN A 9 -8.19 -0.99 -5.75
C ASN A 9 -7.20 0.04 -5.23
N VAL A 10 -7.12 1.22 -5.87
CA VAL A 10 -6.20 2.25 -5.44
C VAL A 10 -6.46 2.65 -4.00
N HIS A 11 -7.72 2.74 -3.61
CA HIS A 11 -8.06 3.08 -2.23
C HIS A 11 -7.55 2.03 -1.26
N TYR A 12 -7.72 0.77 -1.63
CA TYR A 12 -7.23 -0.32 -0.80
C TYR A 12 -5.71 -0.23 -0.64
N LEU A 13 -5.02 -0.01 -1.77
CA LEU A 13 -3.56 0.04 -1.73
C LEU A 13 -3.07 1.23 -0.92
N ASN A 14 -3.73 2.39 -1.08
CA ASN A 14 -3.36 3.56 -0.30
C ASN A 14 -3.61 3.35 1.18
N ARG A 15 -4.69 2.66 1.51
CA ARG A 15 -5.00 2.37 2.90
C ARG A 15 -3.96 1.44 3.51
N GLN A 16 -3.55 0.42 2.74
CA GLN A 16 -2.53 -0.49 3.23
C GLN A 16 -1.21 0.24 3.43
N ALA A 17 -0.85 1.12 2.51
CA ALA A 17 0.38 1.90 2.66
C ALA A 17 0.33 2.74 3.93
N ALA A 18 -0.82 3.38 4.19
CA ALA A 18 -0.96 4.20 5.38
C ALA A 18 -0.83 3.36 6.66
N ARG A 19 -1.39 2.16 6.64
CA ARG A 19 -1.30 1.27 7.79
C ARG A 19 0.13 0.86 8.05
N GLU A 20 0.87 0.58 6.98
CA GLU A 20 2.27 0.21 7.15
C GLU A 20 3.10 1.37 7.66
N LYS A 21 2.80 2.59 7.23
CA LYS A 21 3.51 3.74 7.74
C LYS A 21 3.26 3.94 9.23
N LEU A 22 2.02 3.73 9.64
CA LEU A 22 1.69 3.81 11.05
C LEU A 22 2.41 2.72 11.84
N ALA A 23 2.42 1.51 11.30
CA ALA A 23 3.12 0.41 11.95
C ALA A 23 4.62 0.71 12.08
N ALA A 24 5.18 1.38 11.07
CA ALA A 24 6.59 1.76 11.13
C ALA A 24 6.86 2.71 12.29
N LYS A 25 5.94 3.66 12.50
CA LYS A 25 6.09 4.60 13.60
C LYS A 25 6.03 3.91 14.95
N GLN A 26 5.29 2.81 15.01
CA GLN A 26 5.09 2.08 16.27
C GLN A 26 6.05 0.92 16.43
N ALA A 27 6.91 0.70 15.45
CA ALA A 27 7.84 -0.42 15.49
C ALA A 27 8.82 -0.26 16.63
N LEU A 28 9.13 -1.38 17.29
CA LEU A 28 10.03 -1.35 18.43
C LEU A 28 11.49 -1.57 18.05
N THR A 29 11.74 -1.97 16.80
CA THR A 29 13.10 -2.17 16.34
C THR A 29 13.29 -1.47 15.01
N GLU A 30 14.54 -1.16 14.70
CA GLU A 30 14.86 -0.57 13.41
C GLU A 30 14.53 -1.51 12.27
N ALA A 31 14.81 -2.80 12.46
CA ALA A 31 14.52 -3.79 11.41
C ALA A 31 13.03 -3.83 11.09
N ALA A 32 12.19 -3.81 12.14
CA ALA A 32 10.75 -3.83 11.93
C ALA A 32 10.29 -2.55 11.25
N ARG A 33 10.84 -1.41 11.66
CA ARG A 33 10.48 -0.13 11.07
C ARG A 33 10.78 -0.13 9.58
N LEU A 34 11.96 -0.58 9.22
CA LEU A 34 12.36 -0.58 7.81
C LEU A 34 11.51 -1.53 6.99
N ARG A 35 11.13 -2.66 7.58
CA ARG A 35 10.26 -3.61 6.89
C ARG A 35 8.91 -2.98 6.57
N HIS A 36 8.33 -2.29 7.55
CA HIS A 36 7.02 -1.66 7.32
C HIS A 36 7.13 -0.54 6.30
N LEU A 37 8.23 0.23 6.33
CA LEU A 37 8.41 1.28 5.33
C LEU A 37 8.55 0.70 3.93
N ALA A 38 9.25 -0.42 3.81
CA ALA A 38 9.40 -1.06 2.52
C ALA A 38 8.04 -1.55 1.99
N LEU A 39 7.21 -2.09 2.88
CA LEU A 39 5.88 -2.52 2.48
C LEU A 39 5.03 -1.34 2.05
N ALA A 40 5.13 -0.22 2.77
CA ALA A 40 4.38 0.97 2.40
C ALA A 40 4.77 1.42 0.99
N GLU A 41 6.07 1.44 0.70
CA GLU A 41 6.54 1.81 -0.63
C GLU A 41 5.99 0.87 -1.69
N HIS A 42 5.98 -0.42 -1.38
CA HIS A 42 5.48 -1.40 -2.31
C HIS A 42 4.03 -1.13 -2.67
N TYR A 43 3.20 -0.87 -1.67
CA TYR A 43 1.79 -0.58 -1.91
C TYR A 43 1.62 0.72 -2.68
N GLU A 44 2.44 1.73 -2.36
CA GLU A 44 2.35 3.00 -3.06
C GLU A 44 2.71 2.87 -4.53
N ARG A 45 3.72 2.08 -4.83
CA ARG A 45 4.09 1.86 -6.23
C ARG A 45 3.00 1.12 -6.98
N ARG A 46 2.37 0.16 -6.34
CA ARG A 46 1.28 -0.56 -6.98
C ARG A 46 0.10 0.36 -7.23
N ALA A 47 -0.19 1.24 -6.27
CA ALA A 47 -1.27 2.18 -6.45
C ALA A 47 -0.99 3.11 -7.63
N GLU A 48 0.26 3.55 -7.74
CA GLU A 48 0.66 4.42 -8.84
C GLU A 48 0.54 3.71 -10.17
N ALA A 49 0.92 2.43 -10.21
CA ALA A 49 0.83 1.65 -11.44
C ALA A 49 -0.62 1.47 -11.87
N VAL A 50 -1.51 1.21 -10.90
CA VAL A 50 -2.91 1.05 -11.20
C VAL A 50 -3.50 2.35 -11.74
N ARG A 51 -3.15 3.48 -11.12
CA ARG A 51 -3.64 4.77 -11.57
C ARG A 51 -3.17 5.08 -12.97
N GLY A 52 -1.89 4.81 -13.24
CA GLY A 52 -1.35 5.03 -14.57
C GLY A 52 -2.08 4.21 -15.62
N THR A 53 -2.34 2.95 -15.29
CA THR A 53 -3.05 2.08 -16.20
C THR A 53 -4.47 2.56 -16.42
N ALA A 54 -5.13 3.00 -15.36
CA ALA A 54 -6.51 3.44 -15.45
C ALA A 54 -6.64 4.68 -16.31
N GLN A 55 -5.59 5.50 -16.35
CA GLN A 55 -5.62 6.74 -17.11
C GLN A 55 -5.22 6.54 -18.57
N ALA A 56 -4.64 5.41 -18.85
CA ALA A 56 -4.26 5.12 -20.23
C ALA A 56 -5.46 4.69 -21.04
#